data_d6e1354f8232ae2f164e30c17faed546
#
_entry.id   d6e1354f8232ae2f164e30c17faed546
#
_cell.length_a   1.000
_cell.length_b   1.000
_cell.length_c   1.000
_cell.angle_alpha   90.00
_cell.angle_beta   90.00
_cell.angle_gamma   90.00
#
_symmetry.space_group_name_H-M   'P 1'
#
loop_
_entity.id
_entity.type
_entity.pdbx_description
1 polymer ?
#
loop_
_entity_poly.entity_id
_entity_poly.type
_entity_poly.pdbx_seq_one_letter_code
_entity_poly.pdbx_strand_id
1 'polypeptide(L)'
;SSDLALDGVKEISIFNIHDKFWENAEETVKKINERTNCKATLYDLDDKEKLREEMADSYIFVNGTGVGMKPLEGMSVVPDKSFFRPELIVVDVPYSPLETTMRKMAKEVGCKTMNGLGMMLFQGAAAFKLWTGKDMPIEHMKEVLNIRYDD
;
A
#
# COMPACT_ATOMS: atom_id res chain seq x y z
N SER A 1 -1.75 6.99 4.17
CA SER A 1 -3.16 7.43 3.97
C SER A 1 -3.32 8.95 4.11
N SER A 2 -2.67 9.58 5.09
CA SER A 2 -2.76 11.04 5.25
C SER A 2 -2.23 11.81 4.02
N ASP A 3 -1.11 11.38 3.44
CA ASP A 3 -0.53 12.01 2.25
C ASP A 3 -1.46 11.87 1.04
N LEU A 4 -2.05 10.70 0.85
CA LEU A 4 -3.05 10.48 -0.22
C LEU A 4 -4.26 11.41 -0.08
N ALA A 5 -4.72 11.64 1.17
CA ALA A 5 -5.82 12.55 1.44
C ALA A 5 -5.45 14.01 1.14
N LEU A 6 -4.22 14.42 1.44
CA LEU A 6 -3.69 15.74 1.11
C LEU A 6 -3.51 15.95 -0.40
N ASP A 7 -3.16 14.88 -1.12
CA ASP A 7 -3.03 14.88 -2.59
C ASP A 7 -4.37 14.83 -3.33
N GLY A 8 -5.50 14.85 -2.60
CA GLY A 8 -6.83 15.02 -3.18
C GLY A 8 -7.60 13.74 -3.47
N VAL A 9 -7.20 12.61 -2.88
CA VAL A 9 -8.03 11.38 -2.89
C VAL A 9 -9.35 11.68 -2.16
N LYS A 10 -10.47 11.31 -2.77
CA LYS A 10 -11.81 11.66 -2.28
C LYS A 10 -12.27 10.77 -1.14
N GLU A 11 -11.95 9.49 -1.21
CA GLU A 11 -12.39 8.48 -0.24
C GLU A 11 -11.30 7.45 0.04
N ILE A 12 -11.14 7.09 1.31
CA ILE A 12 -10.16 6.10 1.77
C ILE A 12 -10.82 5.17 2.79
N SER A 13 -10.85 3.87 2.47
CA SER A 13 -11.25 2.81 3.39
C SER A 13 -9.99 2.24 4.05
N ILE A 14 -9.87 2.40 5.36
CA ILE A 14 -8.73 1.92 6.14
C ILE A 14 -9.16 0.66 6.89
N PHE A 15 -8.42 -0.44 6.68
CA PHE A 15 -8.62 -1.70 7.38
C PHE A 15 -7.47 -1.94 8.37
N ASN A 16 -7.81 -2.21 9.61
CA ASN A 16 -6.84 -2.56 10.65
C ASN A 16 -7.39 -3.72 11.50
N ILE A 17 -6.51 -4.46 12.16
CA ILE A 17 -6.89 -5.44 13.18
C ILE A 17 -7.14 -4.74 14.50
N HIS A 18 -7.97 -5.32 15.37
CA HIS A 18 -8.16 -4.85 16.74
C HIS A 18 -6.97 -5.22 17.63
N ASP A 19 -5.91 -4.43 17.52
CA ASP A 19 -4.71 -4.55 18.35
C ASP A 19 -4.44 -3.24 19.13
N LYS A 20 -3.30 -3.17 19.79
CA LYS A 20 -2.87 -1.97 20.54
C LYS A 20 -2.71 -0.70 19.68
N PHE A 21 -2.75 -0.79 18.36
CA PHE A 21 -2.65 0.33 17.43
C PHE A 21 -4.00 0.76 16.85
N TRP A 22 -5.10 0.13 17.24
CA TRP A 22 -6.44 0.49 16.76
C TRP A 22 -6.77 1.96 17.00
N GLU A 23 -6.51 2.47 18.22
CA GLU A 23 -6.73 3.87 18.57
C GLU A 23 -5.93 4.84 17.67
N ASN A 24 -4.73 4.46 17.25
CA ASN A 24 -3.94 5.27 16.31
C ASN A 24 -4.60 5.34 14.92
N ALA A 25 -5.24 4.26 14.48
CA ALA A 25 -5.98 4.24 13.23
C ALA A 25 -7.24 5.14 13.32
N GLU A 26 -7.97 5.10 14.43
CA GLU A 26 -9.10 6.00 14.69
C GLU A 26 -8.68 7.47 14.68
N GLU A 27 -7.58 7.80 15.36
CA GLU A 27 -7.02 9.15 15.38
C GLU A 27 -6.59 9.60 13.97
N THR A 28 -6.03 8.70 13.17
CA THR A 28 -5.64 8.97 11.77
C THR A 28 -6.85 9.31 10.92
N VAL A 29 -7.91 8.48 11.00
CA VAL A 29 -9.18 8.72 10.30
C VAL A 29 -9.79 10.05 10.70
N LYS A 30 -9.83 10.34 12.00
CA LYS A 30 -10.33 11.63 12.52
C LYS A 30 -9.54 12.80 11.93
N LYS A 31 -8.20 12.75 11.97
CA LYS A 31 -7.35 13.81 11.42
C LYS A 31 -7.56 14.02 9.91
N ILE A 32 -7.73 12.94 9.13
CA ILE A 32 -8.02 13.05 7.70
C ILE A 32 -9.34 13.76 7.48
N ASN A 33 -10.41 13.34 8.16
CA ASN A 33 -11.75 13.90 8.00
C ASN A 33 -11.85 15.35 8.48
N GLU A 34 -11.06 15.75 9.48
CA GLU A 34 -11.06 17.12 10.01
C GLU A 34 -10.20 18.10 9.20
N ARG A 35 -9.15 17.62 8.52
CA ARG A 35 -8.12 18.46 7.91
C ARG A 35 -8.06 18.43 6.39
N THR A 36 -8.84 17.55 5.77
CA THR A 36 -8.87 17.39 4.31
C THR A 36 -10.31 17.26 3.82
N ASN A 37 -10.50 17.29 2.51
CA ASN A 37 -11.79 17.00 1.88
C ASN A 37 -11.99 15.50 1.62
N CYS A 38 -11.06 14.66 2.05
CA CYS A 38 -11.14 13.22 1.91
C CYS A 38 -12.07 12.63 2.96
N LYS A 39 -12.95 11.71 2.56
CA LYS A 39 -13.74 10.91 3.48
C LYS A 39 -12.99 9.63 3.82
N ALA A 40 -12.45 9.54 5.04
CA ALA A 40 -11.81 8.34 5.55
C ALA A 40 -12.76 7.56 6.46
N THR A 41 -12.76 6.23 6.34
CA THR A 41 -13.54 5.31 7.19
C THR A 41 -12.64 4.19 7.67
N LEU A 42 -12.75 3.81 8.95
CA LEU A 42 -12.02 2.69 9.55
C LEU A 42 -12.93 1.47 9.62
N TYR A 43 -12.39 0.33 9.22
CA TYR A 43 -13.04 -0.97 9.26
C TYR A 43 -12.13 -2.01 9.94
N ASP A 44 -12.77 -3.05 10.49
CA ASP A 44 -12.07 -4.22 10.99
C ASP A 44 -11.58 -5.08 9.81
N LEU A 45 -10.28 -5.41 9.81
CA LEU A 45 -9.69 -6.28 8.78
C LEU A 45 -10.24 -7.72 8.86
N ASP A 46 -10.78 -8.14 10.01
CA ASP A 46 -11.40 -9.46 10.16
C ASP A 46 -12.79 -9.55 9.52
N ASP A 47 -13.43 -8.42 9.25
CA ASP A 47 -14.64 -8.36 8.42
C ASP A 47 -14.28 -8.51 6.92
N LYS A 48 -14.18 -9.78 6.49
CA LYS A 48 -13.78 -10.11 5.11
C LYS A 48 -14.87 -9.80 4.08
N GLU A 49 -16.12 -9.75 4.49
CA GLU A 49 -17.22 -9.33 3.60
C GLU A 49 -17.09 -7.85 3.28
N LYS A 50 -16.88 -7.05 4.32
CA LYS A 50 -16.67 -5.61 4.14
C LYS A 50 -15.41 -5.30 3.35
N LEU A 51 -14.32 -6.03 3.60
CA LEU A 51 -13.09 -5.90 2.80
C LEU A 51 -13.36 -6.18 1.31
N ARG A 52 -14.14 -7.21 1.00
CA ARG A 52 -14.51 -7.55 -0.37
C ARG A 52 -15.33 -6.44 -1.04
N GLU A 53 -16.33 -5.90 -0.33
CA GLU A 53 -17.16 -4.80 -0.83
C GLU A 53 -16.31 -3.57 -1.17
N GLU A 54 -15.49 -3.12 -0.24
CA GLU A 54 -14.64 -1.93 -0.43
C GLU A 54 -13.60 -2.15 -1.54
N MET A 55 -13.00 -3.33 -1.62
CA MET A 55 -12.06 -3.66 -2.72
C MET A 55 -12.76 -3.68 -4.09
N ALA A 56 -14.02 -4.13 -4.15
CA ALA A 56 -14.78 -4.17 -5.41
C ALA A 56 -15.05 -2.77 -5.98
N ASP A 57 -15.14 -1.75 -5.12
CA ASP A 57 -15.42 -0.35 -5.51
C ASP A 57 -14.16 0.54 -5.56
N SER A 58 -13.01 0.02 -5.13
CA SER A 58 -11.76 0.78 -5.07
C SER A 58 -10.99 0.76 -6.38
N TYR A 59 -10.24 1.82 -6.68
CA TYR A 59 -9.27 1.86 -7.78
C TYR A 59 -7.91 1.29 -7.40
N ILE A 60 -7.53 1.48 -6.13
CA ILE A 60 -6.21 1.08 -5.61
C ILE A 60 -6.42 0.35 -4.29
N PHE A 61 -5.75 -0.78 -4.14
CA PHE A 61 -5.59 -1.48 -2.87
C PHE A 61 -4.13 -1.41 -2.43
N VAL A 62 -3.88 -1.02 -1.18
CA VAL A 62 -2.53 -0.86 -0.62
C VAL A 62 -2.38 -1.74 0.62
N ASN A 63 -1.47 -2.70 0.59
CA ASN A 63 -1.01 -3.38 1.79
C ASN A 63 0.14 -2.58 2.42
N GLY A 64 -0.15 -1.84 3.48
CA GLY A 64 0.83 -1.10 4.27
C GLY A 64 1.34 -1.86 5.50
N THR A 65 1.06 -3.17 5.61
CA THR A 65 1.45 -4.00 6.76
C THR A 65 2.76 -4.75 6.48
N GLY A 66 3.29 -5.44 7.50
CA GLY A 66 4.41 -6.38 7.33
C GLY A 66 4.00 -7.79 6.87
N VAL A 67 2.70 -8.03 6.60
CA VAL A 67 2.23 -9.34 6.12
C VAL A 67 2.78 -9.60 4.72
N GLY A 68 3.36 -10.77 4.54
CA GLY A 68 4.09 -11.14 3.33
C GLY A 68 5.62 -11.06 3.45
N MET A 69 6.14 -10.37 4.48
CA MET A 69 7.57 -10.36 4.85
C MET A 69 7.82 -11.26 6.07
N LYS A 70 9.09 -11.61 6.31
CA LYS A 70 9.47 -12.35 7.54
C LYS A 70 9.08 -11.57 8.80
N PRO A 71 8.51 -12.20 9.82
CA PRO A 71 8.26 -13.64 9.96
C PRO A 71 6.92 -14.12 9.34
N LEU A 72 6.13 -13.24 8.69
CA LEU A 72 4.81 -13.52 8.11
C LEU A 72 4.88 -13.83 6.60
N GLU A 73 6.03 -14.34 6.14
CA GLU A 73 6.24 -14.75 4.75
C GLU A 73 5.26 -15.87 4.35
N GLY A 74 4.71 -15.77 3.14
CA GLY A 74 3.68 -16.70 2.66
C GLY A 74 2.25 -16.34 3.07
N MET A 75 2.06 -15.46 4.05
CA MET A 75 0.74 -14.96 4.43
C MET A 75 0.26 -13.83 3.53
N SER A 76 -1.05 -13.58 3.53
CA SER A 76 -1.68 -12.49 2.80
C SER A 76 -2.76 -11.84 3.65
N VAL A 77 -2.92 -10.52 3.54
CA VAL A 77 -4.03 -9.78 4.18
C VAL A 77 -5.35 -10.06 3.48
N VAL A 78 -5.29 -10.44 2.20
CA VAL A 78 -6.45 -10.82 1.38
C VAL A 78 -6.54 -12.36 1.35
N PRO A 79 -7.72 -12.95 1.65
CA PRO A 79 -7.86 -14.39 1.80
C PRO A 79 -7.54 -15.20 0.54
N ASP A 80 -8.03 -14.74 -0.61
CA ASP A 80 -7.90 -15.45 -1.88
C ASP A 80 -8.05 -14.51 -3.09
N LYS A 81 -7.81 -15.03 -4.28
CA LYS A 81 -7.81 -14.25 -5.51
C LYS A 81 -9.17 -13.73 -5.97
N SER A 82 -10.28 -14.22 -5.42
CA SER A 82 -11.62 -13.74 -5.77
C SER A 82 -11.92 -12.32 -5.27
N PHE A 83 -11.05 -11.75 -4.42
CA PHE A 83 -11.12 -10.36 -3.98
C PHE A 83 -10.60 -9.37 -5.03
N PHE A 84 -9.79 -9.83 -5.98
CA PHE A 84 -9.19 -8.99 -7.00
C PHE A 84 -10.02 -8.94 -8.28
N ARG A 85 -9.86 -7.86 -9.04
CA ARG A 85 -10.36 -7.72 -10.40
C ARG A 85 -9.28 -7.04 -11.27
N PRO A 86 -9.25 -7.26 -12.60
CA PRO A 86 -8.15 -6.79 -13.46
C PRO A 86 -7.92 -5.28 -13.42
N GLU A 87 -8.97 -4.49 -13.14
CA GLU A 87 -8.90 -3.02 -13.11
C GLU A 87 -8.29 -2.48 -11.80
N LEU A 88 -8.20 -3.32 -10.75
CA LEU A 88 -7.65 -2.90 -9.46
C LEU A 88 -6.12 -2.78 -9.55
N ILE A 89 -5.60 -1.64 -9.12
CA ILE A 89 -4.17 -1.47 -8.93
C ILE A 89 -3.81 -1.96 -7.52
N VAL A 90 -2.87 -2.90 -7.42
CA VAL A 90 -2.46 -3.48 -6.13
C VAL A 90 -1.05 -3.05 -5.78
N VAL A 91 -0.92 -2.33 -4.69
CA VAL A 91 0.36 -1.86 -4.14
C VAL A 91 0.69 -2.66 -2.88
N ASP A 92 1.84 -3.26 -2.87
CA ASP A 92 2.33 -4.04 -1.73
C ASP A 92 3.62 -3.41 -1.20
N VAL A 93 3.52 -2.76 -0.04
CA VAL A 93 4.66 -2.06 0.57
C VAL A 93 5.81 -3.00 0.96
N PRO A 94 5.58 -4.26 1.36
CA PRO A 94 6.62 -5.28 1.40
C PRO A 94 7.48 -5.32 0.13
N TYR A 95 8.80 -5.49 0.33
CA TYR A 95 9.80 -5.58 -0.75
C TYR A 95 10.72 -6.79 -0.62
N SER A 96 10.58 -7.58 0.44
CA SER A 96 11.33 -8.82 0.65
C SER A 96 10.40 -9.90 1.25
N PRO A 97 10.02 -10.92 0.47
CA PRO A 97 10.41 -11.19 -0.92
C PRO A 97 9.88 -10.15 -1.91
N LEU A 98 10.49 -10.07 -3.08
CA LEU A 98 10.05 -9.15 -4.16
C LEU A 98 8.63 -9.46 -4.62
N GLU A 99 8.21 -10.71 -4.53
CA GLU A 99 6.89 -11.18 -4.89
C GLU A 99 6.24 -11.90 -3.71
N THR A 100 5.28 -11.24 -3.08
CA THR A 100 4.49 -11.78 -1.98
C THR A 100 3.35 -12.67 -2.50
N THR A 101 2.74 -13.45 -1.60
CA THR A 101 1.55 -14.26 -1.92
C THR A 101 0.41 -13.39 -2.44
N MET A 102 0.20 -12.22 -1.85
CA MET A 102 -0.83 -11.27 -2.29
C MET A 102 -0.59 -10.78 -3.71
N ARG A 103 0.64 -10.36 -4.05
CA ARG A 103 0.97 -9.91 -5.41
C ARG A 103 0.83 -11.03 -6.45
N LYS A 104 1.21 -12.27 -6.12
CA LYS A 104 0.99 -13.43 -7.01
C LYS A 104 -0.48 -13.59 -7.35
N MET A 105 -1.34 -13.60 -6.33
CA MET A 105 -2.79 -13.70 -6.53
C MET A 105 -3.34 -12.56 -7.40
N ALA A 106 -2.90 -11.33 -7.15
CA ALA A 106 -3.32 -10.17 -7.94
C ALA A 106 -2.87 -10.27 -9.41
N LYS A 107 -1.64 -10.68 -9.66
CA LYS A 107 -1.12 -10.90 -11.02
C LYS A 107 -1.86 -12.01 -11.77
N GLU A 108 -2.19 -13.12 -11.09
CA GLU A 108 -2.97 -14.21 -11.69
C GLU A 108 -4.35 -13.75 -12.19
N VAL A 109 -4.92 -12.74 -11.56
CA VAL A 109 -6.21 -12.14 -11.97
C VAL A 109 -6.02 -11.07 -13.07
N GLY A 110 -4.79 -10.58 -13.28
CA GLY A 110 -4.48 -9.57 -14.26
C GLY A 110 -4.41 -8.15 -13.71
N CYS A 111 -4.31 -7.99 -12.39
CA CYS A 111 -4.12 -6.67 -11.78
C CYS A 111 -2.74 -6.09 -12.13
N LYS A 112 -2.69 -4.78 -12.30
CA LYS A 112 -1.41 -4.05 -12.24
C LYS A 112 -0.90 -4.06 -10.81
N THR A 113 0.37 -4.46 -10.61
CA THR A 113 0.94 -4.54 -9.27
C THR A 113 2.18 -3.67 -9.11
N MET A 114 2.41 -3.18 -7.90
CA MET A 114 3.61 -2.44 -7.51
C MET A 114 4.13 -3.01 -6.18
N ASN A 115 5.46 -2.97 -5.98
CA ASN A 115 6.09 -3.35 -4.72
C ASN A 115 6.70 -2.14 -4.00
N GLY A 116 7.19 -2.35 -2.76
CA GLY A 116 7.76 -1.31 -1.91
C GLY A 116 9.12 -0.75 -2.36
N LEU A 117 9.77 -1.34 -3.38
CA LEU A 117 11.06 -0.84 -3.84
C LEU A 117 10.97 0.57 -4.43
N GLY A 118 9.88 0.88 -5.13
CA GLY A 118 9.64 2.24 -5.65
C GLY A 118 9.57 3.26 -4.52
N MET A 119 8.79 2.96 -3.48
CA MET A 119 8.67 3.83 -2.31
C MET A 119 10.05 4.03 -1.64
N MET A 120 10.83 2.96 -1.46
CA MET A 120 12.17 3.00 -0.86
C MET A 120 13.13 3.85 -1.71
N LEU A 121 13.09 3.73 -3.03
CA LEU A 121 13.91 4.51 -3.95
C LEU A 121 13.60 6.00 -3.87
N PHE A 122 12.32 6.36 -3.98
CA PHE A 122 11.90 7.76 -4.03
C PHE A 122 12.04 8.48 -2.68
N GLN A 123 11.78 7.80 -1.54
CA GLN A 123 12.08 8.38 -0.24
C GLN A 123 13.59 8.61 -0.04
N GLY A 124 14.42 7.68 -0.53
CA GLY A 124 15.87 7.82 -0.56
C GLY A 124 16.32 9.03 -1.38
N ALA A 125 15.70 9.25 -2.54
CA ALA A 125 15.97 10.41 -3.38
C ALA A 125 15.61 11.73 -2.69
N ALA A 126 14.48 11.78 -2.01
CA ALA A 126 14.06 12.95 -1.23
C ALA A 126 15.03 13.25 -0.08
N ALA A 127 15.43 12.23 0.67
CA ALA A 127 16.42 12.36 1.74
C ALA A 127 17.79 12.82 1.21
N PHE A 128 18.25 12.23 0.10
CA PHE A 128 19.50 12.63 -0.55
C PHE A 128 19.51 14.11 -0.94
N LYS A 129 18.40 14.59 -1.50
CA LYS A 129 18.23 16.00 -1.85
C LYS A 129 18.26 16.91 -0.62
N LEU A 130 17.60 16.52 0.47
CA LEU A 130 17.62 17.28 1.73
C LEU A 130 19.02 17.38 2.33
N TRP A 131 19.81 16.31 2.27
CA TRP A 131 21.14 16.28 2.88
C TRP A 131 22.23 16.90 2.03
N THR A 132 22.11 16.81 0.70
CA THR A 132 23.19 17.22 -0.21
C THR A 132 22.88 18.46 -1.04
N GLY A 133 21.59 18.85 -1.11
CA GLY A 133 21.11 19.89 -2.01
C GLY A 133 21.08 19.46 -3.50
N LYS A 134 21.41 18.20 -3.80
CA LYS A 134 21.50 17.67 -5.18
C LYS A 134 20.40 16.66 -5.44
N ASP A 135 19.98 16.54 -6.71
CA ASP A 135 19.07 15.48 -7.12
C ASP A 135 19.83 14.15 -7.26
N MET A 136 19.22 13.07 -6.74
CA MET A 136 19.74 11.71 -6.89
C MET A 136 19.51 11.23 -8.33
N PRO A 137 20.51 10.61 -8.99
CA PRO A 137 20.36 10.08 -10.35
C PRO A 137 19.52 8.79 -10.32
N ILE A 138 18.19 8.93 -10.27
CA ILE A 138 17.23 7.82 -10.04
C ILE A 138 17.39 6.71 -11.09
N GLU A 139 17.49 7.05 -12.38
CA GLU A 139 17.61 6.04 -13.44
C GLU A 139 18.89 5.23 -13.30
N HIS A 140 20.01 5.87 -12.99
CA HIS A 140 21.26 5.17 -12.70
C HIS A 140 21.15 4.26 -11.49
N MET A 141 20.47 4.70 -10.41
CA MET A 141 20.24 3.86 -9.23
C MET A 141 19.34 2.65 -9.54
N LYS A 142 18.32 2.83 -10.38
CA LYS A 142 17.47 1.72 -10.85
C LYS A 142 18.29 0.66 -11.60
N GLU A 143 19.16 1.09 -12.49
CA GLU A 143 20.03 0.20 -13.26
C GLU A 143 21.03 -0.55 -12.37
N VAL A 144 21.79 0.17 -11.55
CA VAL A 144 22.85 -0.41 -10.69
C VAL A 144 22.28 -1.38 -9.65
N LEU A 145 21.14 -1.05 -9.06
CA LEU A 145 20.50 -1.87 -8.03
C LEU A 145 19.47 -2.87 -8.60
N ASN A 146 19.30 -2.90 -9.93
CA ASN A 146 18.30 -3.71 -10.62
C ASN A 146 16.90 -3.59 -9.98
N ILE A 147 16.50 -2.35 -9.68
CA ILE A 147 15.22 -2.07 -9.03
C ILE A 147 14.10 -2.16 -10.05
N ARG A 148 13.18 -3.10 -9.83
CA ARG A 148 11.91 -3.22 -10.55
C ARG A 148 10.79 -3.14 -9.53
N TYR A 149 9.89 -2.17 -9.67
CA TYR A 149 8.79 -1.93 -8.73
C TYR A 149 7.40 -1.93 -9.38
N ASP A 150 7.35 -1.87 -10.71
CA ASP A 150 6.15 -1.85 -11.54
C ASP A 150 6.19 -3.03 -12.52
N ASP A 151 5.43 -4.06 -12.26
CA ASP A 151 5.25 -5.22 -13.16
C ASP A 151 3.79 -5.68 -13.21
#